data_6d66ef7a7191001b4d4ad214c1be2d32
#
_entry.id   6d66ef7a7191001b4d4ad214c1be2d32
#
_cell.length_a   1.000
_cell.length_b   1.000
_cell.length_c   1.000
_cell.angle_alpha   90.00
_cell.angle_beta   90.00
_cell.angle_gamma   90.00
#
_symmetry.space_group_name_H-M   'P 1'
#
loop_
_entity.id
_entity.type
_entity.pdbx_description
1 polymer ?
#
loop_
_entity_poly.entity_id
_entity_poly.type
_entity_poly.pdbx_seq_one_letter_code
_entity_poly.pdbx_strand_id
1 'polypeptide(L)'
;VTFAKARLSAAQVGKDTSPYQLYNTYSFKFDNGVLTPTKDNVKMNDQLKPEIATSYEAGLDMKFLNNRLGFDFTYYYSKTKNQIMKVPAAAPWSGGQWVNAGMVTNQGVELMLYSTLVETKDFAFDLNVNMAHNVSKVKELAPEENVNYMFFNGDGNFPVKVGTRAGHKLGEIYATSLYKRNENGDIIVNENGLPMTVTNESEYVNKPIGNIQPKLTTVSYTHLRAHET
;
A
#
# COMPACT_ATOMS: atom_id res chain seq x y z
N VAL A 1 33.46 -10.75 -17.55
CA VAL A 1 32.59 -11.05 -16.39
C VAL A 1 33.49 -11.73 -15.35
N THR A 2 33.58 -11.17 -14.15
CA THR A 2 34.35 -11.75 -13.05
C THR A 2 33.49 -12.69 -12.20
N PHE A 3 32.18 -12.33 -12.11
CA PHE A 3 31.19 -13.09 -11.33
C PHE A 3 29.82 -12.93 -11.96
N ALA A 4 29.01 -14.00 -11.95
CA ALA A 4 27.61 -13.96 -12.34
C ALA A 4 26.82 -14.95 -11.47
N LYS A 5 25.70 -14.50 -10.89
CA LYS A 5 24.80 -15.31 -10.07
C LYS A 5 23.36 -14.98 -10.44
N ALA A 6 22.62 -15.98 -10.89
CA ALA A 6 21.16 -15.89 -11.03
C ALA A 6 20.46 -16.44 -9.79
N ARG A 7 19.36 -15.83 -9.39
CA ARG A 7 18.49 -16.23 -8.28
C ARG A 7 17.07 -16.36 -8.79
N LEU A 8 16.41 -17.42 -8.39
CA LEU A 8 14.98 -17.62 -8.60
C LEU A 8 14.37 -18.10 -7.31
N SER A 9 13.28 -17.50 -6.89
CA SER A 9 12.54 -17.95 -5.72
C SER A 9 11.05 -17.94 -5.98
N ALA A 10 10.34 -18.85 -5.32
CA ALA A 10 8.89 -18.89 -5.24
C ALA A 10 8.51 -19.26 -3.81
N ALA A 11 7.57 -18.53 -3.24
CA ALA A 11 7.11 -18.75 -1.88
C ALA A 11 5.59 -18.56 -1.78
N GLN A 12 4.97 -19.35 -0.89
CA GLN A 12 3.58 -19.16 -0.50
C GLN A 12 3.48 -19.11 1.01
N VAL A 13 2.81 -18.08 1.53
CA VAL A 13 2.66 -17.85 2.97
C VAL A 13 1.19 -17.63 3.27
N GLY A 14 0.70 -18.33 4.29
CA GLY A 14 -0.63 -18.12 4.87
C GLY A 14 -0.52 -17.17 6.07
N LYS A 15 -1.49 -16.27 6.22
CA LYS A 15 -1.69 -15.43 7.39
C LYS A 15 -3.13 -15.59 7.86
N ASP A 16 -3.29 -15.97 9.13
CA ASP A 16 -4.59 -16.12 9.76
C ASP A 16 -5.05 -14.82 10.42
N THR A 17 -6.31 -14.79 10.84
CA THR A 17 -6.89 -13.68 11.58
C THR A 17 -6.34 -13.61 13.01
N SER A 18 -6.57 -12.49 13.68
CA SER A 18 -6.33 -12.41 15.13
C SER A 18 -7.29 -13.30 15.91
N PRO A 19 -6.92 -13.76 17.11
CA PRO A 19 -7.83 -14.54 17.96
C PRO A 19 -9.16 -13.82 18.19
N TYR A 20 -10.21 -14.60 18.43
CA TYR A 20 -11.56 -14.13 18.80
C TYR A 20 -12.29 -13.31 17.73
N GLN A 21 -11.96 -13.45 16.45
CA GLN A 21 -12.64 -12.74 15.36
C GLN A 21 -13.69 -13.61 14.63
N LEU A 22 -13.89 -14.85 15.04
CA LEU A 22 -14.84 -15.76 14.38
C LEU A 22 -16.25 -15.66 14.92
N TYR A 23 -16.42 -15.39 16.22
CA TYR A 23 -17.71 -15.40 16.89
C TYR A 23 -17.95 -14.12 17.69
N ASN A 24 -19.16 -13.58 17.59
CA ASN A 24 -19.57 -12.47 18.41
C ASN A 24 -19.79 -12.94 19.86
N THR A 25 -19.32 -12.14 20.80
CA THR A 25 -19.48 -12.35 22.23
C THR A 25 -20.28 -11.22 22.86
N TYR A 26 -20.84 -11.50 24.04
CA TYR A 26 -21.45 -10.46 24.88
C TYR A 26 -20.52 -10.16 26.04
N SER A 27 -20.21 -8.90 26.23
CA SER A 27 -19.60 -8.40 27.46
C SER A 27 -20.67 -7.85 28.37
N PHE A 28 -20.46 -7.95 29.68
CA PHE A 28 -21.40 -7.41 30.67
C PHE A 28 -20.79 -6.20 31.35
N LYS A 29 -21.55 -5.12 31.43
CA LYS A 29 -21.17 -3.90 32.12
C LYS A 29 -22.15 -3.66 33.29
N PHE A 30 -21.62 -3.20 34.43
CA PHE A 30 -22.45 -2.67 35.47
C PHE A 30 -22.78 -1.21 35.15
N ASP A 31 -24.07 -0.93 34.91
CA ASP A 31 -24.57 0.41 34.71
C ASP A 31 -25.67 0.69 35.77
N ASN A 32 -25.46 1.70 36.58
CA ASN A 32 -26.35 2.07 37.72
C ASN A 32 -26.78 0.90 38.62
N GLY A 33 -25.85 -0.04 38.87
CA GLY A 33 -26.12 -1.22 39.69
C GLY A 33 -26.82 -2.39 38.97
N VAL A 34 -27.07 -2.26 37.69
CA VAL A 34 -27.67 -3.30 36.86
C VAL A 34 -26.62 -3.89 35.93
N LEU A 35 -26.55 -5.22 35.85
CA LEU A 35 -25.68 -5.93 34.91
C LEU A 35 -26.32 -5.92 33.55
N THR A 36 -25.75 -5.13 32.61
CA THR A 36 -26.28 -4.93 31.27
C THR A 36 -25.40 -5.65 30.24
N PRO A 37 -25.94 -6.55 29.40
CA PRO A 37 -25.18 -7.15 28.33
C PRO A 37 -24.89 -6.11 27.23
N THR A 38 -23.63 -6.07 26.78
CA THR A 38 -23.20 -5.23 25.67
C THR A 38 -22.72 -6.13 24.55
N LYS A 39 -23.25 -5.95 23.36
CA LYS A 39 -22.86 -6.67 22.15
C LYS A 39 -21.75 -5.90 21.42
N ASP A 40 -20.83 -6.63 20.79
CA ASP A 40 -19.90 -6.03 19.86
C ASP A 40 -20.64 -5.32 18.71
N ASN A 41 -20.11 -4.19 18.28
CA ASN A 41 -20.66 -3.43 17.15
C ASN A 41 -20.15 -3.93 15.78
N VAL A 42 -19.18 -4.86 15.78
CA VAL A 42 -18.62 -5.50 14.58
C VAL A 42 -19.19 -6.90 14.43
N LYS A 43 -19.67 -7.23 13.23
CA LYS A 43 -20.10 -8.60 12.90
C LYS A 43 -18.86 -9.46 12.68
N MET A 44 -18.69 -10.47 13.50
CA MET A 44 -17.68 -11.52 13.34
C MET A 44 -18.11 -12.50 12.25
N ASN A 45 -17.19 -13.30 11.75
CA ASN A 45 -17.45 -14.22 10.65
C ASN A 45 -16.70 -15.54 10.90
N ASP A 46 -17.46 -16.61 11.11
CA ASP A 46 -16.95 -17.95 11.36
C ASP A 46 -16.46 -18.67 10.10
N GLN A 47 -16.70 -18.08 8.92
CA GLN A 47 -16.25 -18.60 7.62
C GLN A 47 -14.94 -17.95 7.15
N LEU A 48 -14.26 -17.18 8.01
CA LEU A 48 -12.98 -16.58 7.65
C LEU A 48 -11.94 -17.65 7.30
N LYS A 49 -11.29 -17.45 6.17
CA LYS A 49 -10.17 -18.26 5.67
C LYS A 49 -8.87 -17.49 5.81
N PRO A 50 -7.74 -18.19 5.95
CA PRO A 50 -6.43 -17.51 5.94
C PRO A 50 -6.19 -16.73 4.64
N GLU A 51 -5.53 -15.60 4.78
CA GLU A 51 -4.94 -14.87 3.64
C GLU A 51 -3.82 -15.72 3.03
N ILE A 52 -3.74 -15.77 1.71
CA ILE A 52 -2.68 -16.50 1.00
C ILE A 52 -1.90 -15.51 0.13
N ALA A 53 -0.64 -15.29 0.49
CA ALA A 53 0.31 -14.54 -0.29
C ALA A 53 1.23 -15.49 -1.07
N THR A 54 1.25 -15.34 -2.39
CA THR A 54 2.15 -16.06 -3.29
C THR A 54 3.11 -15.05 -3.91
N SER A 55 4.41 -15.31 -3.83
CA SER A 55 5.46 -14.45 -4.35
C SER A 55 6.42 -15.20 -5.25
N TYR A 56 6.91 -14.50 -6.26
CA TYR A 56 7.95 -14.92 -7.19
C TYR A 56 9.00 -13.83 -7.26
N GLU A 57 10.26 -14.23 -7.30
CA GLU A 57 11.39 -13.32 -7.41
C GLU A 57 12.43 -13.88 -8.38
N ALA A 58 12.99 -13.02 -9.22
CA ALA A 58 14.10 -13.30 -10.10
C ALA A 58 15.17 -12.22 -9.92
N GLY A 59 16.40 -12.64 -9.69
CA GLY A 59 17.52 -11.73 -9.48
C GLY A 59 18.75 -12.13 -10.28
N LEU A 60 19.56 -11.14 -10.64
CA LEU A 60 20.83 -11.30 -11.35
C LEU A 60 21.86 -10.36 -10.73
N ASP A 61 22.92 -10.97 -10.14
CA ASP A 61 24.11 -10.27 -9.64
C ASP A 61 25.27 -10.53 -10.59
N MET A 62 25.87 -9.46 -11.11
CA MET A 62 27.01 -9.55 -12.02
C MET A 62 28.13 -8.60 -11.61
N LYS A 63 29.37 -9.08 -11.73
CA LYS A 63 30.58 -8.29 -11.47
C LYS A 63 31.53 -8.35 -12.66
N PHE A 64 32.16 -7.23 -12.92
CA PHE A 64 33.05 -7.02 -14.05
C PHE A 64 34.35 -6.35 -13.58
N LEU A 65 35.37 -6.37 -14.44
CA LEU A 65 36.63 -5.66 -14.26
C LEU A 65 37.28 -5.93 -12.89
N ASN A 66 37.41 -7.22 -12.54
CA ASN A 66 37.94 -7.64 -11.23
C ASN A 66 37.15 -7.03 -10.03
N ASN A 67 35.83 -7.05 -10.15
CA ASN A 67 34.86 -6.53 -9.16
C ASN A 67 34.85 -4.99 -9.02
N ARG A 68 35.50 -4.25 -9.91
CA ARG A 68 35.47 -2.78 -9.91
C ARG A 68 34.13 -2.20 -10.37
N LEU A 69 33.33 -2.96 -11.11
CA LEU A 69 31.99 -2.60 -11.56
C LEU A 69 31.06 -3.79 -11.34
N GLY A 70 29.86 -3.54 -10.85
CA GLY A 70 28.85 -4.56 -10.77
C GLY A 70 27.45 -4.01 -10.58
N PHE A 71 26.48 -4.89 -10.75
CA PHE A 71 25.09 -4.59 -10.46
C PHE A 71 24.40 -5.82 -9.86
N ASP A 72 23.41 -5.55 -9.02
CA ASP A 72 22.40 -6.51 -8.58
C ASP A 72 21.04 -6.00 -9.04
N PHE A 73 20.36 -6.77 -9.85
CA PHE A 73 19.02 -6.49 -10.36
C PHE A 73 18.05 -7.54 -9.80
N THR A 74 16.93 -7.11 -9.27
CA THR A 74 15.87 -7.99 -8.79
C THR A 74 14.53 -7.53 -9.33
N TYR A 75 13.75 -8.46 -9.87
CA TYR A 75 12.33 -8.30 -10.16
C TYR A 75 11.52 -9.18 -9.22
N TYR A 76 10.45 -8.64 -8.65
CA TYR A 76 9.53 -9.41 -7.82
C TYR A 76 8.08 -9.16 -8.21
N TYR A 77 7.28 -10.18 -7.98
CA TYR A 77 5.82 -10.15 -8.11
C TYR A 77 5.20 -10.92 -6.97
N SER A 78 4.23 -10.32 -6.29
CA SER A 78 3.45 -10.99 -5.27
C SER A 78 1.95 -10.76 -5.47
N LYS A 79 1.14 -11.74 -5.06
CA LYS A 79 -0.30 -11.72 -5.11
C LYS A 79 -0.86 -12.24 -3.81
N THR A 80 -1.63 -11.41 -3.11
CA THR A 80 -2.37 -11.79 -1.90
C THR A 80 -3.84 -11.96 -2.24
N LYS A 81 -4.40 -13.11 -1.86
CA LYS A 81 -5.83 -13.45 -2.01
C LYS A 81 -6.48 -13.63 -0.64
N ASN A 82 -7.81 -13.56 -0.61
CA ASN A 82 -8.62 -13.73 0.60
C ASN A 82 -8.22 -12.79 1.73
N GLN A 83 -7.86 -11.55 1.39
CA GLN A 83 -7.42 -10.59 2.39
C GLN A 83 -8.52 -10.39 3.43
N ILE A 84 -8.18 -10.52 4.71
CA ILE A 84 -9.12 -10.36 5.82
C ILE A 84 -9.24 -8.87 6.10
N MET A 85 -10.42 -8.32 5.85
CA MET A 85 -10.67 -6.90 6.03
C MET A 85 -12.02 -6.64 6.68
N LYS A 86 -12.14 -5.49 7.32
CA LYS A 86 -13.39 -5.02 7.88
C LYS A 86 -14.06 -4.06 6.90
N VAL A 87 -15.25 -4.42 6.45
CA VAL A 87 -16.06 -3.64 5.51
C VAL A 87 -17.31 -3.10 6.19
N PRO A 88 -17.94 -2.04 5.66
CA PRO A 88 -19.24 -1.57 6.15
C PRO A 88 -20.27 -2.70 6.20
N ALA A 89 -21.13 -2.69 7.19
CA ALA A 89 -22.21 -3.66 7.34
C ALA A 89 -23.56 -2.97 7.57
N ALA A 90 -24.64 -3.69 7.24
CA ALA A 90 -25.98 -3.21 7.57
C ALA A 90 -26.23 -3.21 9.07
N ALA A 91 -27.19 -2.37 9.52
CA ALA A 91 -27.62 -2.37 10.92
C ALA A 91 -27.95 -3.81 11.39
N PRO A 92 -27.63 -4.16 12.64
CA PRO A 92 -27.20 -3.32 13.76
C PRO A 92 -25.67 -3.20 13.94
N TRP A 93 -24.88 -3.51 12.91
CA TRP A 93 -23.41 -3.63 12.97
C TRP A 93 -22.73 -2.33 12.54
N SER A 94 -22.80 -1.29 13.37
CA SER A 94 -22.21 0.03 13.06
C SER A 94 -20.69 0.01 12.91
N GLY A 95 -20.01 -0.97 13.49
CA GLY A 95 -18.56 -1.15 13.40
C GLY A 95 -18.09 -1.92 12.17
N GLY A 96 -19.03 -2.38 11.29
CA GLY A 96 -18.72 -3.15 10.10
C GLY A 96 -18.75 -4.66 10.30
N GLN A 97 -18.25 -5.42 9.32
CA GLN A 97 -18.14 -6.87 9.35
C GLN A 97 -16.78 -7.34 8.82
N TRP A 98 -16.30 -8.47 9.36
CA TRP A 98 -15.10 -9.14 8.86
C TRP A 98 -15.44 -10.06 7.69
N VAL A 99 -14.69 -9.92 6.60
CA VAL A 99 -14.85 -10.74 5.39
C VAL A 99 -13.50 -11.12 4.82
N ASN A 100 -13.45 -12.25 4.12
CA ASN A 100 -12.35 -12.54 3.21
C ASN A 100 -12.65 -11.87 1.88
N ALA A 101 -12.01 -10.75 1.64
CA ALA A 101 -12.26 -9.98 0.45
C ALA A 101 -10.96 -9.41 -0.09
N GLY A 102 -10.99 -9.13 -1.36
CA GLY A 102 -9.88 -8.46 -1.98
C GLY A 102 -8.77 -9.37 -2.49
N MET A 103 -8.18 -8.82 -3.51
CA MET A 103 -6.97 -9.33 -4.11
C MET A 103 -6.04 -8.15 -4.38
N VAL A 104 -4.86 -8.21 -3.80
CA VAL A 104 -3.82 -7.20 -3.99
C VAL A 104 -2.65 -7.83 -4.72
N THR A 105 -2.13 -7.13 -5.71
CA THR A 105 -0.89 -7.48 -6.39
C THR A 105 0.16 -6.43 -6.11
N ASN A 106 1.39 -6.88 -5.88
CA ASN A 106 2.54 -6.04 -5.68
C ASN A 106 3.66 -6.50 -6.61
N GLN A 107 4.25 -5.60 -7.37
CA GLN A 107 5.36 -5.91 -8.25
C GLN A 107 6.35 -4.75 -8.29
N GLY A 108 7.61 -5.08 -8.49
CA GLY A 108 8.63 -4.06 -8.56
C GLY A 108 9.94 -4.54 -9.11
N VAL A 109 10.81 -3.57 -9.29
CA VAL A 109 12.21 -3.77 -9.69
C VAL A 109 13.11 -3.06 -8.69
N GLU A 110 14.21 -3.70 -8.36
CA GLU A 110 15.30 -3.13 -7.57
C GLU A 110 16.59 -3.25 -8.35
N LEU A 111 17.38 -2.21 -8.35
CA LEU A 111 18.68 -2.15 -9.01
C LEU A 111 19.68 -1.52 -8.07
N MET A 112 20.75 -2.25 -7.78
CA MET A 112 21.91 -1.74 -7.10
C MET A 112 23.07 -1.73 -8.09
N LEU A 113 23.67 -0.56 -8.28
CA LEU A 113 24.91 -0.40 -9.02
C LEU A 113 26.03 -0.07 -8.06
N TYR A 114 27.17 -0.69 -8.22
CA TYR A 114 28.37 -0.37 -7.46
C TYR A 114 29.57 -0.30 -8.38
N SER A 115 30.44 0.68 -8.12
CA SER A 115 31.61 0.91 -8.93
C SER A 115 32.73 1.53 -8.12
N THR A 116 33.93 0.99 -8.25
CA THR A 116 35.19 1.65 -7.88
C THR A 116 35.72 2.40 -9.10
N LEU A 117 35.37 3.69 -9.24
CA LEU A 117 35.69 4.48 -10.41
C LEU A 117 37.18 4.80 -10.49
N VAL A 118 37.78 5.13 -9.36
CA VAL A 118 39.20 5.43 -9.25
C VAL A 118 39.76 4.64 -8.07
N GLU A 119 40.89 4.03 -8.28
CA GLU A 119 41.66 3.35 -7.25
C GLU A 119 43.12 3.53 -7.56
N THR A 120 43.79 4.26 -6.69
CA THR A 120 45.26 4.50 -6.73
C THR A 120 45.85 4.08 -5.39
N LYS A 121 47.19 4.17 -5.27
CA LYS A 121 47.86 3.86 -4.00
C LYS A 121 47.38 4.72 -2.83
N ASP A 122 47.06 5.99 -3.09
CA ASP A 122 46.77 6.98 -2.06
C ASP A 122 45.30 7.47 -2.06
N PHE A 123 44.51 7.09 -3.07
CA PHE A 123 43.15 7.56 -3.23
C PHE A 123 42.23 6.49 -3.86
N ALA A 124 41.04 6.33 -3.30
CA ALA A 124 39.98 5.53 -3.89
C ALA A 124 38.65 6.28 -3.91
N PHE A 125 37.90 6.15 -5.01
CA PHE A 125 36.57 6.69 -5.16
C PHE A 125 35.57 5.59 -5.53
N ASP A 126 34.66 5.29 -4.61
CA ASP A 126 33.57 4.31 -4.78
C ASP A 126 32.24 5.04 -4.97
N LEU A 127 31.44 4.56 -5.91
CA LEU A 127 30.06 5.05 -6.16
C LEU A 127 29.09 3.88 -6.07
N ASN A 128 28.09 4.03 -5.21
CA ASN A 128 26.96 3.11 -5.08
C ASN A 128 25.65 3.84 -5.37
N VAL A 129 24.80 3.26 -6.22
CA VAL A 129 23.48 3.80 -6.57
C VAL A 129 22.45 2.71 -6.38
N ASN A 130 21.44 2.96 -5.54
CA ASN A 130 20.31 2.10 -5.31
C ASN A 130 19.05 2.73 -5.91
N MET A 131 18.33 1.98 -6.72
CA MET A 131 17.08 2.38 -7.35
C MET A 131 16.01 1.34 -7.08
N ALA A 132 14.81 1.77 -6.70
CA ALA A 132 13.67 0.89 -6.52
C ALA A 132 12.41 1.50 -7.10
N HIS A 133 11.61 0.68 -7.78
CA HIS A 133 10.29 1.05 -8.24
C HIS A 133 9.29 -0.04 -7.89
N ASN A 134 8.26 0.32 -7.15
CA ASN A 134 7.22 -0.58 -6.69
C ASN A 134 5.83 -0.11 -7.14
N VAL A 135 4.98 -1.04 -7.53
CA VAL A 135 3.58 -0.78 -7.85
C VAL A 135 2.69 -1.80 -7.15
N SER A 136 1.88 -1.33 -6.22
CA SER A 136 0.83 -2.12 -5.58
C SER A 136 -0.53 -1.76 -6.19
N LYS A 137 -1.29 -2.77 -6.62
CA LYS A 137 -2.65 -2.60 -7.17
C LYS A 137 -3.64 -3.46 -6.42
N VAL A 138 -4.77 -2.89 -6.13
CA VAL A 138 -5.95 -3.62 -5.64
C VAL A 138 -6.71 -4.12 -6.86
N LYS A 139 -6.79 -5.42 -7.03
CA LYS A 139 -7.53 -6.03 -8.14
C LYS A 139 -9.01 -6.12 -7.82
N GLU A 140 -9.31 -6.52 -6.60
CA GLU A 140 -10.66 -6.68 -6.07
C GLU A 140 -10.68 -6.19 -4.62
N LEU A 141 -11.80 -5.68 -4.17
CA LEU A 141 -12.08 -5.40 -2.76
C LEU A 141 -13.07 -6.45 -2.24
N ALA A 142 -14.32 -6.11 -1.95
CA ALA A 142 -15.35 -7.03 -1.51
C ALA A 142 -16.55 -6.95 -2.46
N PRO A 143 -16.46 -7.56 -3.66
CA PRO A 143 -17.52 -7.46 -4.67
C PRO A 143 -18.84 -8.08 -4.20
N GLU A 144 -18.81 -9.14 -3.39
CA GLU A 144 -19.99 -9.78 -2.81
C GLU A 144 -20.75 -8.86 -1.85
N GLU A 145 -20.04 -7.91 -1.22
CA GLU A 145 -20.58 -6.90 -0.31
C GLU A 145 -20.81 -5.55 -1.01
N ASN A 146 -20.68 -5.48 -2.34
CA ASN A 146 -20.77 -4.26 -3.13
C ASN A 146 -19.76 -3.15 -2.72
N VAL A 147 -18.63 -3.53 -2.13
CA VAL A 147 -17.57 -2.58 -1.73
C VAL A 147 -16.57 -2.41 -2.86
N ASN A 148 -16.64 -1.29 -3.56
CA ASN A 148 -15.77 -0.96 -4.68
C ASN A 148 -14.63 0.00 -4.31
N TYR A 149 -14.72 0.66 -3.17
CA TYR A 149 -13.68 1.53 -2.61
C TYR A 149 -13.67 1.47 -1.08
N MET A 150 -12.56 1.83 -0.47
CA MET A 150 -12.41 1.86 0.98
C MET A 150 -11.38 2.91 1.38
N PHE A 151 -11.67 3.65 2.46
CA PHE A 151 -10.72 4.59 3.06
C PHE A 151 -9.98 3.94 4.23
N PHE A 152 -8.68 4.26 4.35
CA PHE A 152 -7.81 3.75 5.41
C PHE A 152 -7.79 4.65 6.64
N ASN A 153 -7.98 5.97 6.44
CA ASN A 153 -8.10 6.93 7.50
C ASN A 153 -9.57 7.26 7.71
N GLY A 154 -10.08 6.95 8.90
CA GLY A 154 -11.43 7.35 9.32
C GLY A 154 -11.48 8.83 9.70
N ASP A 155 -12.62 9.30 9.91
CA ASP A 155 -13.27 10.44 10.60
C ASP A 155 -12.47 11.68 11.02
N GLY A 156 -11.31 11.95 10.47
CA GLY A 156 -10.66 13.23 10.69
C GLY A 156 -11.36 14.35 9.89
N ASN A 157 -11.56 15.52 10.49
CA ASN A 157 -11.97 16.76 9.81
C ASN A 157 -10.97 17.25 8.75
N PHE A 158 -10.13 16.36 8.28
CA PHE A 158 -9.12 16.67 7.29
C PHE A 158 -9.73 16.55 5.88
N PRO A 159 -9.60 17.55 5.02
CA PRO A 159 -10.24 17.57 3.70
C PRO A 159 -9.59 16.60 2.70
N VAL A 160 -8.78 15.64 3.20
CA VAL A 160 -8.09 14.64 2.39
C VAL A 160 -8.26 13.26 3.01
N LYS A 161 -8.66 12.29 2.19
CA LYS A 161 -8.74 10.87 2.56
C LYS A 161 -7.75 10.06 1.76
N VAL A 162 -7.17 9.04 2.38
CA VAL A 162 -6.36 8.03 1.72
C VAL A 162 -7.15 6.74 1.67
N GLY A 163 -7.22 6.14 0.51
CA GLY A 163 -8.01 4.94 0.33
C GLY A 163 -7.56 4.12 -0.86
N THR A 164 -8.42 3.25 -1.28
CA THR A 164 -8.19 2.41 -2.45
C THR A 164 -9.50 2.09 -3.16
N ARG A 165 -9.40 1.79 -4.43
CA ARG A 165 -10.50 1.40 -5.29
C ARG A 165 -10.14 0.16 -6.09
N ALA A 166 -11.10 -0.72 -6.33
CA ALA A 166 -10.90 -1.91 -7.15
C ALA A 166 -10.40 -1.53 -8.56
N GLY A 167 -9.38 -2.25 -9.04
CA GLY A 167 -8.72 -2.00 -10.33
C GLY A 167 -7.63 -0.91 -10.28
N HIS A 168 -7.46 -0.19 -9.19
CA HIS A 168 -6.57 0.96 -9.06
C HIS A 168 -5.35 0.68 -8.18
N LYS A 169 -4.45 1.67 -8.09
CA LYS A 169 -3.28 1.60 -7.23
C LYS A 169 -3.70 1.68 -5.76
N LEU A 170 -3.04 0.92 -4.91
CA LEU A 170 -3.20 1.02 -3.48
C LEU A 170 -2.77 2.41 -2.98
N GLY A 171 -3.57 3.03 -2.10
CA GLY A 171 -3.23 4.30 -1.48
C GLY A 171 -3.48 5.52 -2.38
N GLU A 172 -4.61 5.57 -3.06
CA GLU A 172 -5.06 6.78 -3.75
C GLU A 172 -5.43 7.88 -2.74
N ILE A 173 -5.15 9.11 -3.11
CA ILE A 173 -5.44 10.31 -2.31
C ILE A 173 -6.66 11.00 -2.91
N TYR A 174 -7.66 11.25 -2.09
CA TYR A 174 -8.92 11.90 -2.46
C TYR A 174 -9.08 13.20 -1.67
N ALA A 175 -9.40 14.30 -2.35
CA ALA A 175 -9.78 15.54 -1.68
C ALA A 175 -11.30 15.59 -1.52
N THR A 176 -11.76 15.73 -0.29
CA THR A 176 -13.20 15.76 0.05
C THR A 176 -13.84 17.15 -0.08
N SER A 177 -13.04 18.15 -0.44
CA SER A 177 -13.48 19.56 -0.61
C SER A 177 -12.81 20.19 -1.84
N LEU A 178 -12.97 19.58 -3.00
CA LEU A 178 -12.53 20.19 -4.26
C LEU A 178 -13.52 21.28 -4.71
N TYR A 179 -13.02 22.38 -5.27
CA TYR A 179 -13.88 23.34 -5.94
C TYR A 179 -14.50 22.73 -7.19
N LYS A 180 -15.81 22.93 -7.35
CA LYS A 180 -16.50 22.59 -8.60
C LYS A 180 -15.94 23.45 -9.74
N ARG A 181 -15.67 22.81 -10.88
CA ARG A 181 -15.17 23.48 -12.08
C ARG A 181 -16.10 23.20 -13.26
N ASN A 182 -16.23 24.18 -14.15
CA ASN A 182 -16.92 24.02 -15.42
C ASN A 182 -16.02 23.25 -16.43
N GLU A 183 -16.54 23.06 -17.64
CA GLU A 183 -15.83 22.38 -18.73
C GLU A 183 -14.53 23.11 -19.15
N ASN A 184 -14.47 24.43 -18.95
CA ASN A 184 -13.29 25.25 -19.24
C ASN A 184 -12.25 25.23 -18.10
N GLY A 185 -12.57 24.62 -16.96
CA GLY A 185 -11.71 24.55 -15.79
C GLY A 185 -11.88 25.70 -14.79
N ASP A 186 -12.80 26.63 -15.02
CA ASP A 186 -13.06 27.74 -14.10
C ASP A 186 -13.85 27.29 -12.87
N ILE A 187 -13.60 27.94 -11.73
CA ILE A 187 -14.32 27.63 -10.49
C ILE A 187 -15.77 28.14 -10.60
N ILE A 188 -16.73 27.24 -10.34
CA ILE A 188 -18.14 27.58 -10.27
C ILE A 188 -18.42 28.23 -8.93
N VAL A 189 -19.06 29.41 -8.97
CA VAL A 189 -19.52 30.15 -7.79
C VAL A 189 -21.02 30.08 -7.64
N ASN A 190 -21.53 30.22 -6.42
CA ASN A 190 -22.96 30.34 -6.14
C ASN A 190 -23.46 31.79 -6.40
N GLU A 191 -24.75 32.02 -6.17
CA GLU A 191 -25.37 33.32 -6.35
C GLU A 191 -24.75 34.47 -5.53
N ASN A 192 -24.03 34.12 -4.43
CA ASN A 192 -23.33 35.07 -3.56
C ASN A 192 -21.85 35.23 -3.95
N GLY A 193 -21.41 34.68 -5.07
CA GLY A 193 -20.01 34.72 -5.52
C GLY A 193 -19.06 33.81 -4.76
N LEU A 194 -19.55 32.90 -3.90
CA LEU A 194 -18.70 31.95 -3.15
C LEU A 194 -18.43 30.69 -3.96
N PRO A 195 -17.18 30.17 -3.96
CA PRO A 195 -16.82 28.94 -4.63
C PRO A 195 -17.66 27.75 -4.16
N MET A 196 -18.24 27.03 -5.09
CA MET A 196 -18.94 25.78 -4.80
C MET A 196 -17.94 24.64 -4.63
N THR A 197 -18.18 23.77 -3.64
CA THR A 197 -17.33 22.60 -3.36
C THR A 197 -18.04 21.29 -3.72
N VAL A 198 -17.23 20.28 -4.10
CA VAL A 198 -17.67 18.90 -4.26
C VAL A 198 -17.63 18.26 -2.86
N THR A 199 -18.79 17.96 -2.30
CA THR A 199 -18.92 17.33 -0.98
C THR A 199 -19.49 15.91 -1.07
N ASN A 200 -19.99 15.53 -2.25
CA ASN A 200 -20.58 14.21 -2.45
C ASN A 200 -19.50 13.16 -2.65
N GLU A 201 -19.53 12.11 -1.82
CA GLU A 201 -18.56 11.02 -1.83
C GLU A 201 -18.48 10.34 -3.20
N SER A 202 -19.59 10.11 -3.87
CA SER A 202 -19.63 9.51 -5.20
C SER A 202 -18.90 10.33 -6.27
N GLU A 203 -18.76 11.64 -6.10
CA GLU A 203 -18.06 12.51 -7.03
C GLU A 203 -16.54 12.49 -6.80
N TYR A 204 -16.07 12.61 -5.55
CA TYR A 204 -14.62 12.66 -5.30
C TYR A 204 -13.94 11.30 -5.35
N VAL A 205 -14.63 10.20 -5.03
CA VAL A 205 -14.10 8.83 -5.13
C VAL A 205 -13.65 8.48 -6.56
N ASN A 206 -14.29 9.05 -7.57
CA ASN A 206 -13.91 8.80 -8.96
C ASN A 206 -12.78 9.70 -9.48
N LYS A 207 -12.32 10.67 -8.68
CA LYS A 207 -11.29 11.64 -9.07
C LYS A 207 -10.18 11.74 -8.03
N PRO A 208 -9.31 10.72 -7.90
CA PRO A 208 -8.16 10.80 -7.00
C PRO A 208 -7.23 11.94 -7.46
N ILE A 209 -6.71 12.70 -6.50
CA ILE A 209 -5.77 13.81 -6.74
C ILE A 209 -4.30 13.37 -6.69
N GLY A 210 -4.03 12.17 -6.22
CA GLY A 210 -2.67 11.63 -6.09
C GLY A 210 -2.63 10.19 -5.62
N ASN A 211 -1.43 9.74 -5.29
CA ASN A 211 -1.17 8.41 -4.73
C ASN A 211 0.02 8.48 -3.79
N ILE A 212 -0.01 7.72 -2.69
CA ILE A 212 1.06 7.66 -1.70
C ILE A 212 2.28 6.85 -2.16
N GLN A 213 2.14 6.02 -3.21
CA GLN A 213 3.25 5.23 -3.71
C GLN A 213 4.26 6.12 -4.42
N PRO A 214 5.55 6.05 -4.09
CA PRO A 214 6.59 6.80 -4.79
C PRO A 214 6.69 6.31 -6.24
N LYS A 215 6.96 7.23 -7.16
CA LYS A 215 7.16 6.88 -8.57
C LYS A 215 8.48 6.13 -8.78
N LEU A 216 9.51 6.58 -8.11
CA LEU A 216 10.85 6.00 -8.10
C LEU A 216 11.57 6.41 -6.81
N THR A 217 12.22 5.46 -6.16
CA THR A 217 13.11 5.74 -5.04
C THR A 217 14.55 5.53 -5.50
N THR A 218 15.38 6.55 -5.35
CA THR A 218 16.80 6.50 -5.69
C THR A 218 17.62 7.01 -4.51
N VAL A 219 18.64 6.25 -4.14
CA VAL A 219 19.62 6.64 -3.12
C VAL A 219 21.01 6.40 -3.67
N SER A 220 21.87 7.41 -3.63
CA SER A 220 23.27 7.29 -4.04
C SER A 220 24.18 7.54 -2.84
N TYR A 221 25.22 6.75 -2.75
CA TYR A 221 26.28 6.90 -1.76
C TYR A 221 27.64 7.00 -2.46
N THR A 222 28.44 7.97 -2.03
CA THR A 222 29.82 8.13 -2.47
C THR A 222 30.74 8.01 -1.28
N HIS A 223 31.81 7.22 -1.42
CA HIS A 223 32.86 7.11 -0.42
C HIS A 223 34.19 7.52 -1.04
N LEU A 224 34.84 8.48 -0.37
CA LEU A 224 36.21 8.86 -0.61
C LEU A 224 37.09 8.27 0.50
N ARG A 225 38.09 7.47 0.11
CA ARG A 225 39.09 6.98 1.05
C ARG A 225 40.45 7.52 0.66
N ALA A 226 41.07 8.26 1.57
CA ALA A 226 42.50 8.61 1.51
C ALA A 226 43.25 7.63 2.41
N HIS A 227 44.33 7.05 1.95
CA HIS A 227 45.24 6.35 2.82
C HIS A 227 46.05 7.37 3.61
N GLU A 228 45.90 7.36 4.92
CA GLU A 228 46.84 8.03 5.82
C GLU A 228 48.13 7.25 5.78
N THR A 229 49.21 7.94 5.44
CA THR A 229 50.59 7.42 5.46
C THR A 229 51.10 7.35 6.87
#